data_bbda7976eddd068e6c00f262f6460795
#
_entry.id   bbda7976eddd068e6c00f262f6460795
#
_cell.length_a   1.000
_cell.length_b   1.000
_cell.length_c   1.000
_cell.angle_alpha   90.00
_cell.angle_beta   90.00
_cell.angle_gamma   90.00
#
_symmetry.space_group_name_H-M   'P 1'
#
loop_
_entity.id
_entity.type
_entity.pdbx_description
1 polymer ?
#
loop_
_entity_poly.entity_id
_entity_poly.type
_entity_poly.pdbx_seq_one_letter_code
_entity_poly.pdbx_strand_id
1 'polypeptide(L)'
;MARRKLALTSLPGFERDVYALPDLRTQKMALDMLVLIRAGRVQGEPLGQHVKTGDLSDCYKFYFDPNGAGKPRYRLVYRYTPDEVEAIAIEAVAVGERSGLDVYLTAAERLGRR
;
A
#
# COMPACT_ATOMS: atom_id res chain seq x y z
N MET A 1 26.00 5.82 -7.17
CA MET A 1 25.70 5.98 -5.73
C MET A 1 24.77 4.84 -5.26
N ALA A 2 25.17 4.17 -4.22
CA ALA A 2 24.37 3.06 -3.71
C ALA A 2 23.10 3.56 -3.05
N ARG A 3 21.97 2.99 -3.42
CA ARG A 3 20.69 3.30 -2.80
C ARG A 3 20.61 2.64 -1.44
N ARG A 4 20.16 3.38 -0.44
CA ARG A 4 19.94 2.81 0.88
C ARG A 4 18.86 1.72 0.78
N LYS A 5 19.15 0.56 1.35
CA LYS A 5 18.18 -0.51 1.42
C LYS A 5 17.15 -0.21 2.51
N LEU A 6 15.88 -0.13 2.13
CA LEU A 6 14.80 0.13 3.06
C LEU A 6 14.33 -1.17 3.72
N ALA A 7 13.90 -1.06 4.97
CA ALA A 7 13.19 -2.17 5.61
C ALA A 7 11.76 -2.24 5.06
N LEU A 8 11.12 -3.38 5.22
CA LEU A 8 9.73 -3.56 4.89
C LEU A 8 8.97 -3.93 6.14
N THR A 9 8.02 -3.08 6.53
CA THR A 9 7.19 -3.29 7.71
C THR A 9 5.72 -3.23 7.33
N SER A 10 4.86 -3.61 8.25
CA SER A 10 3.41 -3.53 8.02
C SER A 10 2.70 -3.17 9.32
N LEU A 11 1.57 -2.48 9.19
CA LEU A 11 0.71 -2.19 10.33
C LEU A 11 -0.08 -3.43 10.74
N PRO A 12 -0.46 -3.52 12.02
CA PRO A 12 -1.38 -4.57 12.44
C PRO A 12 -2.64 -4.56 11.59
N GLY A 13 -3.04 -5.72 11.14
CA GLY A 13 -4.21 -5.87 10.27
C GLY A 13 -3.86 -6.00 8.79
N PHE A 14 -2.70 -5.52 8.35
CA PHE A 14 -2.31 -5.64 6.94
C PHE A 14 -2.23 -7.12 6.51
N GLU A 15 -1.66 -7.96 7.34
CA GLU A 15 -1.52 -9.37 7.03
C GLU A 15 -2.89 -10.02 6.82
N ARG A 16 -3.86 -9.65 7.65
CA ARG A 16 -5.23 -10.14 7.50
C ARG A 16 -5.82 -9.69 6.15
N ASP A 17 -5.53 -8.46 5.73
CA ASP A 17 -5.96 -7.98 4.42
C ASP A 17 -5.43 -8.86 3.29
N VAL A 18 -4.17 -9.27 3.39
CA VAL A 18 -3.54 -10.11 2.36
C VAL A 18 -4.28 -11.45 2.30
N TYR A 19 -4.53 -12.07 3.45
CA TYR A 19 -5.22 -13.35 3.48
C TYR A 19 -6.67 -13.25 3.00
N ALA A 20 -7.27 -12.07 3.06
CA ALA A 20 -8.62 -11.85 2.57
C ALA A 20 -8.70 -11.70 1.05
N LEU A 21 -7.56 -11.57 0.37
CA LEU A 21 -7.54 -11.55 -1.10
C LEU A 21 -7.97 -12.92 -1.63
N PRO A 22 -8.57 -12.96 -2.83
CA PRO A 22 -9.33 -14.15 -3.26
C PRO A 22 -8.52 -15.43 -3.47
N ASP A 23 -7.23 -15.33 -3.77
CA ASP A 23 -6.43 -16.51 -4.04
C ASP A 23 -4.95 -16.26 -3.74
N LEU A 24 -4.16 -17.35 -3.76
CA LEU A 24 -2.74 -17.29 -3.46
C LEU A 24 -1.97 -16.44 -4.46
N ARG A 25 -2.38 -16.45 -5.71
CA ARG A 25 -1.71 -15.67 -6.76
C ARG A 25 -1.84 -14.18 -6.48
N THR A 26 -3.02 -13.72 -6.09
CA THR A 26 -3.26 -12.33 -5.74
C THR A 26 -2.53 -11.95 -4.46
N GLN A 27 -2.55 -12.82 -3.46
CA GLN A 27 -1.83 -12.61 -2.20
C GLN A 27 -0.33 -12.46 -2.45
N LYS A 28 0.23 -13.35 -3.25
CA LYS A 28 1.64 -13.30 -3.58
C LYS A 28 1.99 -12.02 -4.33
N MET A 29 1.15 -11.61 -5.26
CA MET A 29 1.40 -10.40 -6.02
C MET A 29 1.41 -9.16 -5.13
N ALA A 30 0.53 -9.08 -4.14
CA ALA A 30 0.54 -7.97 -3.19
C ALA A 30 1.90 -7.86 -2.49
N LEU A 31 2.44 -8.98 -2.03
CA LEU A 31 3.73 -8.99 -1.35
C LEU A 31 4.88 -8.70 -2.31
N ASP A 32 4.81 -9.23 -3.54
CA ASP A 32 5.83 -8.98 -4.56
C ASP A 32 5.89 -7.49 -4.91
N MET A 33 4.74 -6.83 -5.00
CA MET A 33 4.70 -5.39 -5.28
C MET A 33 5.39 -4.59 -4.19
N LEU A 34 5.18 -4.95 -2.92
CA LEU A 34 5.87 -4.29 -1.82
C LEU A 34 7.39 -4.44 -1.91
N VAL A 35 7.85 -5.62 -2.30
CA VAL A 35 9.28 -5.86 -2.49
C VAL A 35 9.83 -4.98 -3.62
N LEU A 36 9.09 -4.85 -4.73
CA LEU A 36 9.50 -4.00 -5.85
C LEU A 36 9.49 -2.52 -5.47
N ILE A 37 8.50 -2.09 -4.68
CA ILE A 37 8.43 -0.71 -4.19
C ILE A 37 9.64 -0.42 -3.30
N ARG A 38 9.94 -1.35 -2.38
CA ARG A 38 11.09 -1.22 -1.49
C ARG A 38 12.39 -1.10 -2.27
N ALA A 39 12.51 -1.85 -3.35
CA ALA A 39 13.70 -1.83 -4.20
C ALA A 39 13.77 -0.62 -5.11
N GLY A 40 12.73 0.22 -5.13
CA GLY A 40 12.66 1.39 -6.01
C GLY A 40 12.41 1.06 -7.46
N ARG A 41 11.93 -0.14 -7.75
CA ARG A 41 11.65 -0.57 -9.11
C ARG A 41 10.30 -0.10 -9.62
N VAL A 42 9.35 0.06 -8.73
CA VAL A 42 8.05 0.64 -9.03
C VAL A 42 7.71 1.62 -7.93
N GLN A 43 6.82 2.55 -8.21
CA GLN A 43 6.39 3.56 -7.26
C GLN A 43 4.91 3.82 -7.43
N GLY A 44 4.21 3.94 -6.31
CA GLY A 44 2.80 4.30 -6.31
C GLY A 44 2.61 5.80 -6.52
N GLU A 45 1.36 6.22 -6.51
CA GLU A 45 0.96 7.61 -6.64
C GLU A 45 0.58 8.18 -5.28
N PRO A 46 0.97 9.44 -4.98
CA PRO A 46 0.54 10.08 -3.74
C PRO A 46 -0.98 10.13 -3.64
N LEU A 47 -1.50 9.84 -2.45
CA LEU A 47 -2.94 9.85 -2.23
C LEU A 47 -3.52 11.25 -2.03
N GLY A 48 -2.78 12.12 -1.35
CA GLY A 48 -3.28 13.42 -1.00
C GLY A 48 -4.30 13.36 0.13
N GLN A 49 -4.93 14.48 0.40
CA GLN A 49 -5.89 14.60 1.48
C GLN A 49 -7.30 14.32 0.98
N HIS A 50 -7.94 13.29 1.54
CA HIS A 50 -9.30 12.91 1.19
C HIS A 50 -10.21 13.22 2.37
N VAL A 51 -11.05 14.23 2.22
CA VAL A 51 -11.93 14.71 3.31
C VAL A 51 -12.83 13.60 3.84
N LYS A 52 -13.35 12.74 2.95
CA LYS A 52 -14.28 11.68 3.35
C LYS A 52 -13.62 10.52 4.07
N THR A 53 -12.34 10.30 3.84
CA THR A 53 -11.65 9.13 4.39
C THR A 53 -10.66 9.47 5.49
N GLY A 54 -10.25 10.72 5.60
CA GLY A 54 -9.19 11.17 6.49
C GLY A 54 -7.97 11.60 5.70
N ASP A 55 -6.97 12.14 6.40
CA ASP A 55 -5.76 12.65 5.77
C ASP A 55 -4.79 11.51 5.47
N LEU A 56 -4.59 11.21 4.19
CA LEU A 56 -3.66 10.20 3.71
C LEU A 56 -2.55 10.85 2.87
N SER A 57 -2.22 12.12 3.13
CA SER A 57 -1.29 12.89 2.31
C SER A 57 0.14 12.35 2.33
N ASP A 58 0.52 11.58 3.34
CA ASP A 58 1.83 10.93 3.41
C ASP A 58 1.81 9.49 2.87
N CYS A 59 0.69 9.07 2.32
CA CYS A 59 0.52 7.72 1.80
C CYS A 59 0.54 7.68 0.29
N TYR A 60 0.82 6.49 -0.23
CA TYR A 60 0.84 6.20 -1.65
C TYR A 60 -0.12 5.06 -1.94
N LYS A 61 -0.71 5.08 -3.13
CA LYS A 61 -1.53 4.00 -3.63
C LYS A 61 -0.84 3.32 -4.79
N PHE A 62 -1.01 2.00 -4.88
CA PHE A 62 -0.48 1.22 -5.99
C PHE A 62 -1.56 0.23 -6.43
N TYR A 63 -1.91 0.27 -7.71
CA TYR A 63 -2.90 -0.64 -8.27
C TYR A 63 -2.20 -1.87 -8.84
N PHE A 64 -2.81 -3.03 -8.64
CA PHE A 64 -2.29 -4.26 -9.21
C PHE A 64 -3.41 -5.25 -9.51
N ASP A 65 -3.11 -6.19 -10.42
CA ASP A 65 -4.05 -7.25 -10.77
C ASP A 65 -3.25 -8.41 -11.38
N PRO A 66 -3.33 -9.61 -10.82
CA PRO A 66 -2.59 -10.75 -11.38
C PRO A 66 -3.05 -11.15 -12.78
N ASN A 67 -4.27 -10.78 -13.17
CA ASN A 67 -4.75 -11.07 -14.52
C ASN A 67 -4.24 -10.11 -15.58
N GLY A 68 -3.88 -8.90 -15.17
CA GLY A 68 -3.27 -7.93 -16.08
C GLY A 68 -4.16 -7.38 -17.17
N ALA A 69 -5.44 -7.72 -17.20
CA ALA A 69 -6.36 -7.26 -18.24
C ALA A 69 -7.32 -6.21 -17.66
N GLY A 70 -7.56 -5.13 -18.42
CA GLY A 70 -8.48 -4.08 -18.02
C GLY A 70 -7.97 -3.27 -16.84
N LYS A 71 -8.90 -2.66 -16.09
CA LYS A 71 -8.55 -1.89 -14.90
C LYS A 71 -8.12 -2.83 -13.80
N PRO A 72 -7.01 -2.51 -13.11
CA PRO A 72 -6.59 -3.32 -11.96
C PRO A 72 -7.69 -3.38 -10.89
N ARG A 73 -7.93 -4.57 -10.34
CA ARG A 73 -8.99 -4.79 -9.36
C ARG A 73 -8.56 -4.56 -7.93
N TYR A 74 -7.26 -4.44 -7.66
CA TYR A 74 -6.75 -4.37 -6.30
C TYR A 74 -5.94 -3.11 -6.08
N ARG A 75 -5.93 -2.66 -4.82
CA ARG A 75 -5.30 -1.42 -4.40
C ARG A 75 -4.51 -1.66 -3.12
N LEU A 76 -3.26 -1.21 -3.13
CA LEU A 76 -2.35 -1.28 -1.99
C LEU A 76 -2.06 0.12 -1.50
N VAL A 77 -2.08 0.33 -0.18
CA VAL A 77 -1.70 1.61 0.42
C VAL A 77 -0.46 1.39 1.28
N TYR A 78 0.53 2.25 1.10
CA TYR A 78 1.77 2.20 1.86
C TYR A 78 2.29 3.61 2.12
N ARG A 79 3.26 3.72 3.00
CA ARG A 79 3.94 4.99 3.26
C ARG A 79 5.41 4.75 3.59
N TYR A 80 6.20 5.83 3.50
CA TYR A 80 7.59 5.79 3.93
C TYR A 80 7.68 6.24 5.39
N THR A 81 8.53 5.59 6.18
CA THR A 81 8.68 5.93 7.60
C THR A 81 10.15 6.21 7.91
N PRO A 82 10.46 7.20 8.76
CA PRO A 82 9.53 8.12 9.43
C PRO A 82 8.81 9.09 8.49
N ASP A 83 9.41 9.41 7.37
CA ASP A 83 8.81 10.24 6.33
C ASP A 83 9.50 9.95 4.99
N GLU A 84 9.05 10.62 3.93
CA GLU A 84 9.57 10.37 2.58
C GLU A 84 11.04 10.77 2.42
N VAL A 85 11.47 11.81 3.10
CA VAL A 85 12.83 12.36 2.95
C VAL A 85 13.87 11.53 3.69
N GLU A 86 13.55 11.14 4.92
CA GLU A 86 14.45 10.40 5.79
C GLU A 86 14.07 8.93 5.88
N ALA A 87 13.46 8.38 4.84
CA ALA A 87 12.91 7.02 4.86
C ALA A 87 13.96 5.97 5.20
N ILE A 88 13.63 5.14 6.18
CA ILE A 88 14.41 3.95 6.53
C ILE A 88 13.60 2.68 6.28
N ALA A 89 12.30 2.84 6.09
CA ALA A 89 11.41 1.70 5.86
C ALA A 89 10.22 2.11 4.99
N ILE A 90 9.64 1.12 4.34
CA ILE A 90 8.30 1.21 3.77
C ILE A 90 7.37 0.47 4.70
N GLU A 91 6.25 1.09 5.04
CA GLU A 91 5.23 0.49 5.89
C GLU A 91 3.98 0.22 5.09
N ALA A 92 3.61 -1.05 5.00
CA ALA A 92 2.36 -1.47 4.33
C ALA A 92 1.20 -1.17 5.27
N VAL A 93 0.20 -0.46 4.77
CA VAL A 93 -0.93 0.03 5.57
C VAL A 93 -2.19 -0.77 5.36
N ALA A 94 -2.60 -0.97 4.11
CA ALA A 94 -3.82 -1.68 3.77
C ALA A 94 -3.77 -2.20 2.34
N VAL A 95 -4.53 -3.26 2.07
CA VAL A 95 -4.69 -3.78 0.71
C VAL A 95 -6.08 -4.40 0.58
N GLY A 96 -6.68 -4.28 -0.60
CA GLY A 96 -8.00 -4.86 -0.84
C GLY A 96 -8.47 -4.56 -2.25
N GLU A 97 -9.72 -4.91 -2.52
CA GLU A 97 -10.32 -4.63 -3.81
C GLU A 97 -10.47 -3.13 -4.03
N ARG A 98 -10.26 -2.73 -5.28
CA ARG A 98 -10.41 -1.36 -5.72
C ARG A 98 -11.88 -1.04 -5.94
N SER A 99 -12.64 -1.03 -4.88
CA SER A 99 -14.08 -0.82 -4.91
C SER A 99 -14.41 0.29 -3.92
N GLY A 100 -14.96 1.38 -4.41
CA GLY A 100 -15.29 2.52 -3.58
C GLY A 100 -14.06 3.05 -2.83
N LEU A 101 -14.24 3.37 -1.54
CA LEU A 101 -13.21 3.97 -0.70
C LEU A 101 -12.77 3.07 0.45
N ASP A 102 -13.18 1.79 0.42
CA ASP A 102 -12.98 0.89 1.57
C ASP A 102 -11.53 0.76 2.01
N VAL A 103 -10.61 0.60 1.07
CA VAL A 103 -9.18 0.46 1.42
C VAL A 103 -8.67 1.75 2.07
N TYR A 104 -9.11 2.90 1.57
CA TYR A 104 -8.70 4.19 2.12
C TYR A 104 -9.27 4.42 3.52
N LEU A 105 -10.53 4.04 3.75
CA LEU A 105 -11.14 4.14 5.07
C LEU A 105 -10.37 3.27 6.08
N THR A 106 -10.05 2.06 5.69
CA THR A 106 -9.27 1.16 6.52
C THR A 106 -7.89 1.75 6.82
N ALA A 107 -7.23 2.30 5.82
CA ALA A 107 -5.92 2.93 5.99
C ALA A 107 -5.99 4.09 6.98
N ALA A 108 -6.96 4.96 6.83
CA ALA A 108 -7.13 6.11 7.72
C ALA A 108 -7.39 5.68 9.15
N GLU A 109 -8.22 4.67 9.36
CA GLU A 109 -8.48 4.14 10.70
C GLU A 109 -7.23 3.58 11.35
N ARG A 110 -6.45 2.79 10.61
CA ARG A 110 -5.21 2.19 11.14
C ARG A 110 -4.19 3.24 11.51
N LEU A 111 -4.17 4.34 10.79
CA LEU A 111 -3.24 5.43 11.06
C LEU A 111 -3.79 6.43 12.08
N GLY A 112 -5.02 6.21 12.59
CA GLY A 112 -5.62 7.10 13.58
C GLY A 112 -6.04 8.45 13.02
N ARG A 113 -6.39 8.51 11.76
CA ARG A 113 -6.69 9.76 11.05
C ARG A 113 -8.15 9.92 10.66
N ARG A 114 -8.96 9.04 11.16
CA ARG A 114 -10.38 9.10 10.87
C ARG A 114 -11.21 9.48 12.09
#